data_ca9bae3e0318edbfb13f0e64e2e21f55
#
_entry.id   ca9bae3e0318edbfb13f0e64e2e21f55
#
_cell.length_a   1.000
_cell.length_b   1.000
_cell.length_c   1.000
_cell.angle_alpha   90.00
_cell.angle_beta   90.00
_cell.angle_gamma   90.00
#
_symmetry.space_group_name_H-M   'P 1'
#
loop_
_entity.id
_entity.type
_entity.pdbx_description
1 polymer ?
#
loop_
_entity_poly.entity_id
_entity_poly.type
_entity_poly.pdbx_seq_one_letter_code
_entity_poly.pdbx_strand_id
1 'polypeptide(L)'
;MKYVYNKIERPAVPLPIRLSAIDPICLDILYNRGIKTPVEMEEFLFPSLTKQLRAHPPLLDMDKAVSILKAVVANKEMVTIYHDYDVDGVTAGVTALSALSQLGVPVNHYCNDRITGGFGINAAGVDEIVAKFPDTKVLLTVDNGIAGIEGVSRAKELGLKVIITDHHEPGAKLPDADAVIDHKRVDESARQDKNCCGAGVVWK
;
A
#
# COMPACT_ATOMS: atom_id res chain seq x y z
N MET A 1 -6.47 10.96 -38.26
CA MET A 1 -7.38 10.77 -37.12
C MET A 1 -7.58 12.14 -36.45
N LYS A 2 -8.81 12.71 -36.45
CA LYS A 2 -9.08 13.97 -35.73
C LYS A 2 -9.45 13.60 -34.29
N TYR A 3 -8.67 14.01 -33.35
CA TYR A 3 -9.04 13.91 -31.92
C TYR A 3 -10.06 15.02 -31.61
N VAL A 4 -11.24 14.61 -31.11
CA VAL A 4 -12.25 15.54 -30.61
C VAL A 4 -12.10 15.55 -29.08
N TYR A 5 -11.74 16.70 -28.53
CA TYR A 5 -11.70 16.89 -27.08
C TYR A 5 -13.09 17.35 -26.61
N ASN A 6 -13.79 16.49 -25.89
CA ASN A 6 -15.01 16.88 -25.20
C ASN A 6 -14.66 17.52 -23.85
N LYS A 7 -14.68 18.84 -23.79
CA LYS A 7 -14.55 19.56 -22.53
C LYS A 7 -15.90 19.54 -21.81
N ILE A 8 -15.93 19.02 -20.59
CA ILE A 8 -17.07 19.19 -19.70
C ILE A 8 -16.91 20.55 -19.04
N GLU A 9 -17.86 21.47 -19.29
CA GLU A 9 -17.83 22.81 -18.70
C GLU A 9 -18.10 22.72 -17.18
N ARG A 10 -17.20 23.31 -16.40
CA ARG A 10 -17.37 23.44 -14.96
C ARG A 10 -18.40 24.54 -14.67
N PRO A 11 -19.41 24.28 -13.82
CA PRO A 11 -20.36 25.33 -13.41
C PRO A 11 -19.64 26.51 -12.75
N ALA A 12 -20.12 27.70 -13.01
CA ALA A 12 -19.68 28.90 -12.30
C ALA A 12 -20.23 28.87 -10.88
N VAL A 13 -19.35 28.61 -9.91
CA VAL A 13 -19.65 28.60 -8.47
C VAL A 13 -18.69 29.54 -7.75
N PRO A 14 -19.11 30.16 -6.64
CA PRO A 14 -18.19 30.92 -5.79
C PRO A 14 -17.01 30.05 -5.35
N LEU A 15 -15.80 30.53 -5.56
CA LEU A 15 -14.57 29.83 -5.18
C LEU A 15 -14.02 30.39 -3.86
N PRO A 16 -13.54 29.54 -2.95
CA PRO A 16 -12.72 29.96 -1.83
C PRO A 16 -11.49 30.76 -2.30
N ILE A 17 -11.01 31.67 -1.46
CA ILE A 17 -9.86 32.55 -1.78
C ILE A 17 -8.65 31.76 -2.31
N ARG A 18 -8.36 30.61 -1.73
CA ARG A 18 -7.21 29.78 -2.16
C ARG A 18 -7.36 29.23 -3.57
N LEU A 19 -8.59 28.88 -3.96
CA LEU A 19 -8.88 28.38 -5.31
C LEU A 19 -9.00 29.51 -6.33
N SER A 20 -9.38 30.72 -5.93
CA SER A 20 -9.45 31.87 -6.85
C SER A 20 -8.07 32.31 -7.37
N ALA A 21 -7.01 31.92 -6.71
CA ALA A 21 -5.63 32.14 -7.16
C ALA A 21 -5.11 31.04 -8.11
N ILE A 22 -5.87 29.98 -8.33
CA ILE A 22 -5.48 28.84 -9.20
C ILE A 22 -5.97 29.13 -10.62
N ASP A 23 -5.12 28.83 -11.62
CA ASP A 23 -5.47 28.96 -13.02
C ASP A 23 -6.78 28.17 -13.30
N PRO A 24 -7.78 28.82 -13.93
CA PRO A 24 -9.07 28.18 -14.24
C PRO A 24 -8.93 26.85 -15.00
N ILE A 25 -7.91 26.70 -15.84
CA ILE A 25 -7.67 25.47 -16.57
C ILE A 25 -7.35 24.29 -15.64
N CYS A 26 -6.65 24.53 -14.54
CA CYS A 26 -6.36 23.51 -13.54
C CYS A 26 -7.64 23.04 -12.84
N LEU A 27 -8.53 23.97 -12.51
CA LEU A 27 -9.84 23.66 -11.91
C LEU A 27 -10.74 22.91 -12.91
N ASP A 28 -10.71 23.26 -14.18
CA ASP A 28 -11.42 22.55 -15.23
C ASP A 28 -10.90 21.11 -15.39
N ILE A 29 -9.58 20.90 -15.32
CA ILE A 29 -8.97 19.56 -15.35
C ILE A 29 -9.44 18.73 -14.16
N LEU A 30 -9.43 19.28 -12.95
CA LEU A 30 -9.92 18.60 -11.75
C LEU A 30 -11.39 18.21 -11.91
N TYR A 31 -12.21 19.16 -12.38
CA TYR A 31 -13.64 18.92 -12.62
C TYR A 31 -13.87 17.78 -13.61
N ASN A 32 -13.11 17.73 -14.70
CA ASN A 32 -13.18 16.66 -15.69
C ASN A 32 -12.69 15.30 -15.16
N ARG A 33 -11.86 15.30 -14.13
CA ARG A 33 -11.40 14.10 -13.42
C ARG A 33 -12.33 13.63 -12.30
N GLY A 34 -13.49 14.27 -12.14
CA GLY A 34 -14.49 13.86 -11.14
C GLY A 34 -14.41 14.59 -9.82
N ILE A 35 -13.46 15.49 -9.62
CA ILE A 35 -13.35 16.37 -8.44
C ILE A 35 -14.26 17.58 -8.69
N LYS A 36 -15.50 17.51 -8.19
CA LYS A 36 -16.59 18.38 -8.67
C LYS A 36 -16.84 19.61 -7.82
N THR A 37 -16.56 19.54 -6.54
CA THR A 37 -16.87 20.62 -5.61
C THR A 37 -15.62 21.45 -5.25
N PRO A 38 -15.79 22.74 -4.89
CA PRO A 38 -14.67 23.57 -4.41
C PRO A 38 -13.96 22.97 -3.19
N VAL A 39 -14.69 22.29 -2.31
CA VAL A 39 -14.10 21.63 -1.12
C VAL A 39 -13.17 20.49 -1.54
N GLU A 40 -13.64 19.59 -2.42
CA GLU A 40 -12.80 18.50 -2.96
C GLU A 40 -11.57 19.05 -3.71
N MET A 41 -11.74 20.12 -4.49
CA MET A 41 -10.63 20.78 -5.19
C MET A 41 -9.60 21.36 -4.23
N GLU A 42 -10.07 22.00 -3.14
CA GLU A 42 -9.19 22.57 -2.12
C GLU A 42 -8.43 21.46 -1.37
N GLU A 43 -9.10 20.38 -1.00
CA GLU A 43 -8.48 19.21 -0.37
C GLU A 43 -7.45 18.52 -1.26
N PHE A 44 -7.72 18.44 -2.56
CA PHE A 44 -6.80 17.86 -3.54
C PHE A 44 -5.55 18.74 -3.76
N LEU A 45 -5.74 20.05 -3.95
CA LEU A 45 -4.64 20.98 -4.26
C LEU A 45 -3.82 21.38 -3.02
N PHE A 46 -4.43 21.36 -1.85
CA PHE A 46 -3.81 21.79 -0.60
C PHE A 46 -3.97 20.73 0.49
N PRO A 47 -3.41 19.51 0.27
CA PRO A 47 -3.55 18.42 1.20
C PRO A 47 -2.97 18.79 2.58
N SER A 48 -3.65 18.34 3.63
CA SER A 48 -3.18 18.48 5.01
C SER A 48 -2.89 17.11 5.58
N LEU A 49 -1.63 16.86 5.90
CA LEU A 49 -1.19 15.60 6.50
C LEU A 49 -2.06 15.24 7.74
N THR A 50 -2.32 16.23 8.59
CA THR A 50 -3.07 16.01 9.84
C THR A 50 -4.55 15.68 9.60
N LYS A 51 -5.18 16.28 8.58
CA LYS A 51 -6.59 16.03 8.25
C LYS A 51 -6.77 14.72 7.52
N GLN A 52 -5.96 14.48 6.48
CA GLN A 52 -6.17 13.35 5.58
C GLN A 52 -5.71 12.03 6.19
N LEU A 53 -4.62 12.00 6.96
CA LEU A 53 -4.14 10.77 7.59
C LEU A 53 -5.03 10.29 8.74
N ARG A 54 -5.65 11.22 9.48
CA ARG A 54 -6.55 10.90 10.60
C ARG A 54 -8.00 10.66 10.16
N ALA A 55 -8.38 11.14 8.99
CA ALA A 55 -9.76 11.07 8.51
C ALA A 55 -10.16 9.71 7.91
N HIS A 56 -9.17 8.87 7.58
CA HIS A 56 -9.46 7.59 6.97
C HIS A 56 -9.55 6.48 8.02
N PRO A 57 -10.64 5.70 8.03
CA PRO A 57 -10.74 4.53 8.89
C PRO A 57 -9.59 3.55 8.61
N PRO A 58 -9.21 2.73 9.59
CA PRO A 58 -8.21 1.67 9.37
C PRO A 58 -8.63 0.79 8.19
N LEU A 59 -7.65 0.29 7.46
CA LEU A 59 -7.88 -0.70 6.40
C LEU A 59 -8.34 -2.04 7.00
N LEU A 60 -9.07 -2.82 6.22
CA LEU A 60 -9.41 -4.19 6.62
C LEU A 60 -8.14 -4.96 7.00
N ASP A 61 -8.28 -5.87 7.95
CA ASP A 61 -7.21 -6.67 8.54
C ASP A 61 -6.09 -5.87 9.25
N MET A 62 -6.18 -4.54 9.36
CA MET A 62 -5.20 -3.72 10.08
C MET A 62 -5.05 -4.19 11.54
N ASP A 63 -6.17 -4.46 12.22
CA ASP A 63 -6.13 -4.92 13.61
C ASP A 63 -5.44 -6.28 13.75
N LYS A 64 -5.62 -7.19 12.78
CA LYS A 64 -4.92 -8.49 12.73
C LYS A 64 -3.41 -8.30 12.56
N ALA A 65 -3.00 -7.47 11.59
CA ALA A 65 -1.60 -7.16 11.35
C ALA A 65 -0.94 -6.53 12.58
N VAL A 66 -1.59 -5.52 13.17
CA VAL A 66 -1.10 -4.88 14.41
C VAL A 66 -0.99 -5.87 15.57
N SER A 67 -1.94 -6.80 15.70
CA SER A 67 -1.88 -7.85 16.73
C SER A 67 -0.67 -8.77 16.53
N ILE A 68 -0.41 -9.20 15.29
CA ILE A 68 0.76 -10.02 14.96
C ILE A 68 2.06 -9.25 15.26
N LEU A 69 2.15 -8.00 14.81
CA LEU A 69 3.35 -7.18 15.02
C LEU A 69 3.59 -6.86 16.50
N LYS A 70 2.55 -6.66 17.31
CA LYS A 70 2.67 -6.53 18.76
C LYS A 70 3.26 -7.78 19.41
N ALA A 71 2.84 -8.97 18.97
CA ALA A 71 3.41 -10.23 19.44
C ALA A 71 4.89 -10.36 19.04
N VAL A 72 5.23 -9.98 17.80
CA VAL A 72 6.61 -9.94 17.29
C VAL A 72 7.50 -9.04 18.16
N VAL A 73 7.03 -7.82 18.48
CA VAL A 73 7.77 -6.89 19.36
C VAL A 73 7.98 -7.49 20.75
N ALA A 74 6.92 -8.06 21.35
CA ALA A 74 6.98 -8.65 22.69
C ALA A 74 7.94 -9.84 22.76
N ASN A 75 7.95 -10.67 21.73
CA ASN A 75 8.75 -11.91 21.69
C ASN A 75 10.13 -11.71 21.04
N LYS A 76 10.43 -10.53 20.49
CA LYS A 76 11.62 -10.25 19.69
C LYS A 76 11.80 -11.24 18.53
N GLU A 77 10.69 -11.58 17.87
CA GLU A 77 10.69 -12.49 16.74
C GLU A 77 11.25 -11.80 15.49
N MET A 78 11.93 -12.58 14.62
CA MET A 78 12.50 -12.08 13.37
C MET A 78 11.38 -11.80 12.33
N VAL A 79 11.41 -10.61 11.75
CA VAL A 79 10.60 -10.24 10.59
C VAL A 79 11.48 -10.13 9.36
N THR A 80 11.07 -10.72 8.25
CA THR A 80 11.68 -10.44 6.95
C THR A 80 10.71 -9.65 6.11
N ILE A 81 11.14 -8.49 5.63
CA ILE A 81 10.37 -7.60 4.74
C ILE A 81 10.66 -8.03 3.31
N TYR A 82 9.60 -8.42 2.59
CA TYR A 82 9.68 -8.76 1.17
C TYR A 82 9.12 -7.59 0.35
N HIS A 83 9.99 -6.78 -0.24
CA HIS A 83 9.58 -5.57 -0.97
C HIS A 83 9.77 -5.72 -2.48
N ASP A 84 9.06 -4.90 -3.25
CA ASP A 84 9.30 -4.78 -4.68
C ASP A 84 10.61 -4.01 -4.96
N TYR A 85 11.11 -4.10 -6.19
CA TYR A 85 12.38 -3.53 -6.63
C TYR A 85 12.27 -2.09 -7.14
N ASP A 86 11.08 -1.57 -7.33
CA ASP A 86 10.87 -0.19 -7.80
C ASP A 86 10.94 0.83 -6.65
N VAL A 87 10.75 2.10 -6.97
CA VAL A 87 10.87 3.19 -5.99
C VAL A 87 9.82 3.07 -4.89
N ASP A 88 8.59 2.65 -5.21
CA ASP A 88 7.52 2.49 -4.21
C ASP A 88 7.86 1.33 -3.27
N GLY A 89 8.24 0.16 -3.82
CA GLY A 89 8.64 -0.99 -3.03
C GLY A 89 9.86 -0.74 -2.14
N VAL A 90 10.90 -0.06 -2.67
CA VAL A 90 12.08 0.30 -1.88
C VAL A 90 11.73 1.28 -0.76
N THR A 91 10.91 2.32 -1.04
CA THR A 91 10.51 3.29 -0.01
C THR A 91 9.55 2.68 1.02
N ALA A 92 8.66 1.79 0.61
CA ALA A 92 7.83 0.97 1.49
C ALA A 92 8.69 0.09 2.41
N GLY A 93 9.69 -0.60 1.84
CA GLY A 93 10.66 -1.42 2.57
C GLY A 93 11.43 -0.63 3.62
N VAL A 94 11.97 0.53 3.26
CA VAL A 94 12.68 1.43 4.19
C VAL A 94 11.74 1.91 5.31
N THR A 95 10.50 2.23 5.00
CA THR A 95 9.50 2.66 5.99
C THR A 95 9.24 1.57 7.02
N ALA A 96 8.95 0.34 6.57
CA ALA A 96 8.72 -0.81 7.45
C ALA A 96 9.96 -1.16 8.28
N LEU A 97 11.13 -1.22 7.63
CA LEU A 97 12.41 -1.52 8.28
C LEU A 97 12.73 -0.51 9.38
N SER A 98 12.57 0.78 9.08
CA SER A 98 12.84 1.85 10.04
C SER A 98 11.91 1.76 11.26
N ALA A 99 10.61 1.53 11.03
CA ALA A 99 9.63 1.42 12.10
C ALA A 99 9.90 0.21 13.00
N LEU A 100 10.10 -0.98 12.42
CA LEU A 100 10.35 -2.20 13.17
C LEU A 100 11.69 -2.15 13.93
N SER A 101 12.73 -1.61 13.30
CA SER A 101 14.04 -1.43 13.96
C SER A 101 13.96 -0.50 15.17
N GLN A 102 13.20 0.61 15.07
CA GLN A 102 12.97 1.54 16.20
C GLN A 102 12.21 0.88 17.37
N LEU A 103 11.40 -0.14 17.07
CA LEU A 103 10.70 -0.96 18.08
C LEU A 103 11.58 -2.09 18.63
N GLY A 104 12.83 -2.19 18.19
CA GLY A 104 13.79 -3.22 18.64
C GLY A 104 13.50 -4.62 18.09
N VAL A 105 12.78 -4.73 16.99
CA VAL A 105 12.49 -5.99 16.30
C VAL A 105 13.71 -6.38 15.44
N PRO A 106 14.19 -7.62 15.51
CA PRO A 106 15.13 -8.13 14.53
C PRO A 106 14.48 -8.16 13.15
N VAL A 107 15.05 -7.45 12.18
CA VAL A 107 14.45 -7.30 10.87
C VAL A 107 15.46 -7.47 9.75
N ASN A 108 15.10 -8.24 8.74
CA ASN A 108 15.81 -8.38 7.49
C ASN A 108 14.94 -7.89 6.34
N HIS A 109 15.53 -7.73 5.17
CA HIS A 109 14.80 -7.43 3.96
C HIS A 109 15.23 -8.35 2.82
N TYR A 110 14.33 -8.57 1.90
CA TYR A 110 14.52 -9.34 0.68
C TYR A 110 13.80 -8.66 -0.49
N CYS A 111 14.42 -8.71 -1.64
CA CYS A 111 13.86 -8.24 -2.90
C CYS A 111 14.24 -9.24 -3.99
N ASN A 112 13.31 -9.59 -4.85
CA ASN A 112 13.62 -10.42 -6.01
C ASN A 112 14.63 -9.71 -6.93
N ASP A 113 15.48 -10.50 -7.56
CA ASP A 113 16.19 -10.02 -8.73
C ASP A 113 15.20 -9.72 -9.86
N ARG A 114 15.27 -8.51 -10.40
CA ARG A 114 14.32 -8.03 -11.41
C ARG A 114 14.28 -8.88 -12.67
N ILE A 115 15.40 -9.51 -13.03
CA ILE A 115 15.56 -10.23 -14.30
C ILE A 115 15.20 -11.71 -14.13
N THR A 116 15.64 -12.33 -13.04
CA THR A 116 15.54 -13.77 -12.81
C THR A 116 14.49 -14.18 -11.78
N GLY A 117 14.18 -13.30 -10.85
CA GLY A 117 13.34 -13.61 -9.68
C GLY A 117 11.84 -13.38 -9.88
N GLY A 118 11.41 -12.78 -11.00
CA GLY A 118 10.01 -12.46 -11.24
C GLY A 118 9.49 -11.28 -10.40
N PHE A 119 8.18 -11.03 -10.45
CA PHE A 119 7.49 -9.96 -9.76
C PHE A 119 6.79 -10.47 -8.50
N GLY A 120 6.89 -9.71 -7.40
CA GLY A 120 6.18 -9.98 -6.16
C GLY A 120 6.61 -11.26 -5.45
N ILE A 121 5.90 -11.60 -4.37
CA ILE A 121 6.18 -12.80 -3.59
C ILE A 121 5.90 -14.07 -4.41
N ASN A 122 6.87 -14.97 -4.46
CA ASN A 122 6.80 -16.28 -5.11
C ASN A 122 7.49 -17.37 -4.28
N ALA A 123 7.25 -18.63 -4.61
CA ALA A 123 7.76 -19.76 -3.84
C ALA A 123 9.29 -19.79 -3.76
N ALA A 124 9.98 -19.51 -4.88
CA ALA A 124 11.45 -19.52 -4.92
C ALA A 124 12.05 -18.45 -4.00
N GLY A 125 11.52 -17.22 -4.03
CA GLY A 125 11.94 -16.13 -3.14
C GLY A 125 11.68 -16.45 -1.67
N VAL A 126 10.58 -17.13 -1.35
CA VAL A 126 10.31 -17.60 0.01
C VAL A 126 11.33 -18.66 0.45
N ASP A 127 11.66 -19.62 -0.42
CA ASP A 127 12.68 -20.62 -0.13
C ASP A 127 14.07 -20.00 0.11
N GLU A 128 14.44 -18.99 -0.71
CA GLU A 128 15.67 -18.21 -0.51
C GLU A 128 15.67 -17.45 0.82
N ILE A 129 14.56 -16.84 1.20
CA ILE A 129 14.42 -16.14 2.49
C ILE A 129 14.69 -17.10 3.65
N VAL A 130 14.04 -18.25 3.67
CA VAL A 130 14.20 -19.22 4.75
C VAL A 130 15.61 -19.79 4.79
N ALA A 131 16.23 -20.01 3.63
CA ALA A 131 17.64 -20.46 3.56
C ALA A 131 18.61 -19.39 4.10
N LYS A 132 18.38 -18.12 3.78
CA LYS A 132 19.24 -16.99 4.16
C LYS A 132 18.97 -16.49 5.59
N PHE A 133 17.71 -16.53 6.02
CA PHE A 133 17.23 -16.01 7.29
C PHE A 133 16.35 -17.05 8.01
N PRO A 134 16.94 -18.16 8.50
CA PRO A 134 16.20 -19.31 9.05
C PRO A 134 15.39 -18.97 10.31
N ASP A 135 15.70 -17.88 10.99
CA ASP A 135 14.99 -17.44 12.19
C ASP A 135 13.73 -16.61 11.88
N THR A 136 13.43 -16.36 10.62
CA THR A 136 12.22 -15.61 10.20
C THR A 136 10.97 -16.28 10.75
N LYS A 137 10.11 -15.50 11.42
CA LYS A 137 8.80 -15.93 11.92
C LYS A 137 7.66 -15.28 11.20
N VAL A 138 7.87 -14.05 10.77
CA VAL A 138 6.86 -13.26 10.04
C VAL A 138 7.47 -12.77 8.73
N LEU A 139 6.74 -12.99 7.65
CA LEU A 139 7.02 -12.43 6.35
C LEU A 139 6.06 -11.25 6.13
N LEU A 140 6.60 -10.05 6.04
CA LEU A 140 5.85 -8.82 5.75
C LEU A 140 6.09 -8.43 4.29
N THR A 141 5.10 -8.60 3.43
CA THR A 141 5.22 -8.07 2.07
C THR A 141 4.82 -6.62 2.04
N VAL A 142 5.56 -5.81 1.31
CA VAL A 142 5.29 -4.38 1.15
C VAL A 142 5.34 -4.01 -0.33
N ASP A 143 4.29 -3.34 -0.81
CA ASP A 143 4.11 -2.98 -2.21
C ASP A 143 4.04 -4.20 -3.15
N ASN A 144 3.68 -5.33 -2.61
CA ASN A 144 3.41 -6.56 -3.37
C ASN A 144 2.67 -7.57 -2.48
N GLY A 145 2.22 -8.66 -3.10
CA GLY A 145 1.68 -9.80 -2.39
C GLY A 145 0.21 -10.07 -2.65
N ILE A 146 -0.60 -9.07 -3.05
CA ILE A 146 -2.04 -9.24 -3.26
C ILE A 146 -2.39 -10.29 -4.33
N ALA A 147 -1.51 -10.51 -5.29
CA ALA A 147 -1.63 -11.55 -6.32
C ALA A 147 -0.76 -12.80 -6.05
N GLY A 148 0.01 -12.81 -4.97
CA GLY A 148 1.07 -13.78 -4.68
C GLY A 148 0.59 -15.08 -4.01
N ILE A 149 -0.46 -15.72 -4.54
CA ILE A 149 -1.10 -16.90 -3.92
C ILE A 149 -0.09 -18.03 -3.65
N GLU A 150 0.73 -18.38 -4.64
CA GLU A 150 1.70 -19.47 -4.52
C GLU A 150 2.80 -19.17 -3.50
N GLY A 151 3.34 -17.95 -3.51
CA GLY A 151 4.36 -17.53 -2.56
C GLY A 151 3.83 -17.51 -1.12
N VAL A 152 2.61 -17.00 -0.92
CA VAL A 152 1.94 -17.02 0.38
C VAL A 152 1.67 -18.46 0.86
N SER A 153 1.18 -19.33 -0.03
CA SER A 153 0.99 -20.75 0.28
C SER A 153 2.30 -21.39 0.73
N ARG A 154 3.38 -21.15 -0.01
CA ARG A 154 4.70 -21.67 0.32
C ARG A 154 5.20 -21.17 1.68
N ALA A 155 5.02 -19.89 1.99
CA ALA A 155 5.39 -19.32 3.27
C ALA A 155 4.61 -19.98 4.43
N LYS A 156 3.32 -20.21 4.25
CA LYS A 156 2.46 -20.91 5.23
C LYS A 156 2.88 -22.36 5.43
N GLU A 157 3.22 -23.10 4.37
CA GLU A 157 3.76 -24.47 4.44
C GLU A 157 5.03 -24.55 5.28
N LEU A 158 5.87 -23.52 5.23
CA LEU A 158 7.09 -23.38 6.01
C LEU A 158 6.85 -22.85 7.44
N GLY A 159 5.59 -22.64 7.83
CA GLY A 159 5.21 -22.22 9.18
C GLY A 159 5.38 -20.73 9.44
N LEU A 160 5.58 -19.91 8.41
CA LEU A 160 5.68 -18.46 8.55
C LEU A 160 4.28 -17.84 8.70
N LYS A 161 4.16 -16.80 9.50
CA LYS A 161 3.03 -15.87 9.43
C LYS A 161 3.26 -14.89 8.29
N VAL A 162 2.21 -14.56 7.55
CA VAL A 162 2.29 -13.67 6.40
C VAL A 162 1.37 -12.48 6.58
N ILE A 163 1.94 -11.28 6.50
CA ILE A 163 1.21 -10.01 6.45
C ILE A 163 1.45 -9.40 5.07
N ILE A 164 0.38 -9.10 4.35
CA ILE A 164 0.44 -8.41 3.06
C ILE A 164 0.07 -6.95 3.26
N THR A 165 0.91 -6.03 2.77
CA THR A 165 0.56 -4.62 2.58
C THR A 165 0.79 -4.27 1.11
N ASP A 166 -0.29 -3.95 0.40
CA ASP A 166 -0.26 -3.76 -1.05
C ASP A 166 -1.26 -2.69 -1.49
N HIS A 167 -1.16 -2.27 -2.74
CA HIS A 167 -2.06 -1.31 -3.38
C HIS A 167 -2.39 -1.68 -4.83
N HIS A 168 -1.92 -2.83 -5.30
CA HIS A 168 -2.21 -3.34 -6.64
C HIS A 168 -3.63 -3.89 -6.73
N GLU A 169 -4.10 -4.09 -7.96
CA GLU A 169 -5.45 -4.66 -8.17
C GLU A 169 -5.51 -6.12 -7.70
N PRO A 170 -6.43 -6.44 -6.77
CA PRO A 170 -6.59 -7.82 -6.33
C PRO A 170 -7.09 -8.73 -7.46
N GLY A 171 -6.63 -9.97 -7.45
CA GLY A 171 -7.19 -11.02 -8.32
C GLY A 171 -8.57 -11.48 -7.87
N ALA A 172 -9.13 -12.48 -8.58
CA ALA A 172 -10.42 -13.08 -8.25
C ALA A 172 -10.44 -13.75 -6.85
N LYS A 173 -9.27 -14.13 -6.34
CA LYS A 173 -9.08 -14.74 -5.03
C LYS A 173 -7.91 -14.06 -4.33
N LEU A 174 -8.11 -13.71 -3.06
CA LEU A 174 -7.03 -13.21 -2.22
C LEU A 174 -6.12 -14.35 -1.74
N PRO A 175 -4.82 -14.09 -1.52
CA PRO A 175 -3.93 -15.02 -0.85
C PRO A 175 -4.40 -15.33 0.58
N ASP A 176 -4.14 -16.56 1.06
CA ASP A 176 -4.48 -17.01 2.43
C ASP A 176 -3.43 -16.55 3.44
N ALA A 177 -3.18 -15.25 3.50
CA ALA A 177 -2.30 -14.63 4.48
C ALA A 177 -2.99 -14.40 5.83
N ASP A 178 -2.22 -14.22 6.89
CA ASP A 178 -2.75 -13.95 8.24
C ASP A 178 -3.39 -12.55 8.34
N ALA A 179 -2.92 -11.61 7.51
CA ALA A 179 -3.55 -10.30 7.29
C ALA A 179 -3.29 -9.82 5.87
N VAL A 180 -4.30 -9.24 5.23
CA VAL A 180 -4.21 -8.66 3.88
C VAL A 180 -4.69 -7.22 3.93
N ILE A 181 -3.77 -6.29 3.84
CA ILE A 181 -4.04 -4.85 3.90
C ILE A 181 -3.88 -4.26 2.51
N ASP A 182 -5.01 -3.98 1.87
CA ASP A 182 -5.06 -3.36 0.56
C ASP A 182 -6.37 -2.57 0.42
N HIS A 183 -6.26 -1.30 0.10
CA HIS A 183 -7.43 -0.41 -0.03
C HIS A 183 -8.26 -0.64 -1.31
N LYS A 184 -7.76 -1.45 -2.25
CA LYS A 184 -8.48 -1.82 -3.47
C LYS A 184 -9.25 -3.14 -3.36
N ARG A 185 -9.18 -3.81 -2.23
CA ARG A 185 -9.99 -5.02 -1.99
C ARG A 185 -11.47 -4.73 -2.22
N VAL A 186 -12.18 -5.70 -2.78
CA VAL A 186 -13.61 -5.57 -3.10
C VAL A 186 -14.46 -5.32 -1.85
N ASP A 187 -14.08 -5.93 -0.73
CA ASP A 187 -14.72 -5.77 0.57
C ASP A 187 -14.38 -4.45 1.29
N GLU A 188 -13.44 -3.66 0.78
CA GLU A 188 -13.16 -2.25 1.14
C GLU A 188 -14.06 -1.22 0.41
N SER A 189 -15.25 -1.63 -0.01
CA SER A 189 -16.14 -0.83 -0.87
C SER A 189 -16.58 0.52 -0.29
N ALA A 190 -16.57 0.69 1.02
CA ALA A 190 -16.92 1.95 1.69
C ALA A 190 -15.82 3.01 1.61
N ARG A 191 -14.63 2.68 1.09
CA ARG A 191 -13.49 3.59 1.03
C ARG A 191 -13.52 4.42 -0.24
N GLN A 192 -13.46 5.75 -0.08
CA GLN A 192 -13.46 6.68 -1.22
C GLN A 192 -12.06 6.89 -1.82
N ASP A 193 -11.00 6.79 -1.00
CA ASP A 193 -9.63 6.99 -1.45
C ASP A 193 -8.97 5.63 -1.74
N LYS A 194 -8.82 5.34 -3.02
CA LYS A 194 -8.17 4.12 -3.54
C LYS A 194 -6.84 4.41 -4.23
N ASN A 195 -6.22 5.56 -3.95
CA ASN A 195 -5.03 6.02 -4.66
C ASN A 195 -3.78 6.10 -3.76
N CYS A 196 -3.76 5.35 -2.66
CA CYS A 196 -2.58 5.26 -1.82
C CYS A 196 -1.51 4.42 -2.53
N CYS A 197 -0.26 4.84 -2.51
CA CYS A 197 0.86 4.03 -2.99
C CYS A 197 1.27 2.99 -1.96
N GLY A 198 2.12 2.01 -2.33
CA GLY A 198 2.57 0.95 -1.43
C GLY A 198 3.23 1.49 -0.17
N ALA A 199 4.13 2.48 -0.30
CA ALA A 199 4.74 3.15 0.84
C ALA A 199 3.71 3.83 1.76
N GLY A 200 2.64 4.39 1.19
CA GLY A 200 1.56 5.01 1.93
C GLY A 200 0.71 3.98 2.70
N VAL A 201 0.51 2.78 2.17
CA VAL A 201 -0.19 1.69 2.86
C VAL A 201 0.62 1.21 4.07
N VAL A 202 1.92 1.00 3.90
CA VAL A 202 2.84 0.60 4.98
C VAL A 202 2.92 1.66 6.08
N TRP A 203 2.91 2.92 5.69
CA TRP A 203 3.00 4.04 6.64
C TRP A 203 1.78 4.12 7.57
N LYS A 204 0.59 3.74 7.12
CA LYS A 204 -0.65 3.69 7.94
C LYS A 204 -0.56 2.67 9.05
#